data_989ac42ba3f1a0e0571adbfc14a4b040
#
_entry.id   989ac42ba3f1a0e0571adbfc14a4b040
#
_cell.length_a   1.000
_cell.length_b   1.000
_cell.length_c   1.000
_cell.angle_alpha   90.00
_cell.angle_beta   90.00
_cell.angle_gamma   90.00
#
_symmetry.space_group_name_H-M   'P 1'
#
loop_
_entity.id
_entity.type
_entity.pdbx_description
1 polymer ?
#
loop_
_entity_poly.entity_id
_entity_poly.type
_entity_poly.pdbx_seq_one_letter_code
_entity_poly.pdbx_strand_id
1 'polypeptide(L)'
;MHKKLSIWSVMVSFFLLSSNLSAQNYPNKPIKMVVPYAAGGSADILSRPISIAMGQALGQTVFTESRPGAGGNIGAEFVAKSAPDGYTLLFASLSLSTSVSFAKLNFDPRSDLKAIAGIATLPSVLLVSGKSNIKNFDDLINEAKKSNVNFASAGPTTGSHLFGELIKSRSKTDMAHIPYKGSGAAYPDLIAGRITFMFDVMGSALPQVKSGQVRAIAVTSTKRSSALPDVPTLNELGYPGFDVGTWFGIFAPSAIPTAIQNRLEEAVLAALNTPEVINQLASVMAEPVPRKGADFGRWYLEDTEKWAKLAKEGAVKISD
;
A
#
# COMPACT_ATOMS: atom_id res chain seq x y z
N MET A 1 -62.17 -3.22 -2.72
CA MET A 1 -60.82 -3.57 -2.25
C MET A 1 -59.69 -3.47 -3.30
N HIS A 2 -59.92 -3.00 -4.53
CA HIS A 2 -58.91 -3.00 -5.59
C HIS A 2 -58.13 -1.69 -5.82
N LYS A 3 -58.42 -0.58 -5.12
CA LYS A 3 -57.69 0.71 -5.28
C LYS A 3 -56.43 0.88 -4.48
N LYS A 4 -56.17 0.06 -3.42
CA LYS A 4 -54.96 0.19 -2.60
C LYS A 4 -53.72 -0.51 -3.15
N LEU A 5 -53.88 -1.54 -4.03
CA LEU A 5 -52.74 -2.22 -4.65
C LEU A 5 -52.04 -1.37 -5.72
N SER A 6 -52.76 -0.47 -6.39
CA SER A 6 -52.24 0.37 -7.49
C SER A 6 -51.26 1.43 -7.03
N ILE A 7 -51.45 1.97 -5.82
CA ILE A 7 -50.56 3.05 -5.26
C ILE A 7 -49.20 2.49 -4.81
N TRP A 8 -49.19 1.28 -4.26
CA TRP A 8 -47.94 0.64 -3.84
C TRP A 8 -47.05 0.26 -5.02
N SER A 9 -47.61 -0.23 -6.11
CA SER A 9 -46.85 -0.54 -7.34
C SER A 9 -46.21 0.70 -7.97
N VAL A 10 -46.88 1.84 -7.95
CA VAL A 10 -46.37 3.12 -8.48
C VAL A 10 -45.25 3.67 -7.59
N MET A 11 -45.37 3.55 -6.25
CA MET A 11 -44.29 4.00 -5.32
C MET A 11 -43.02 3.16 -5.43
N VAL A 12 -43.12 1.84 -5.58
CA VAL A 12 -41.96 0.96 -5.75
C VAL A 12 -41.27 1.23 -7.10
N SER A 13 -42.01 1.49 -8.17
CA SER A 13 -41.43 1.86 -9.49
C SER A 13 -40.73 3.21 -9.46
N PHE A 14 -41.19 4.17 -8.70
CA PHE A 14 -40.54 5.49 -8.56
C PHE A 14 -39.23 5.42 -7.77
N PHE A 15 -39.11 4.51 -6.79
CA PHE A 15 -37.88 4.31 -6.01
C PHE A 15 -36.78 3.60 -6.82
N LEU A 16 -37.13 2.72 -7.77
CA LEU A 16 -36.18 2.05 -8.64
C LEU A 16 -35.64 2.96 -9.77
N LEU A 17 -36.42 3.98 -10.19
CA LEU A 17 -35.97 4.97 -11.17
C LEU A 17 -35.03 6.03 -10.62
N SER A 18 -35.10 6.33 -9.32
CA SER A 18 -34.25 7.34 -8.68
C SER A 18 -32.77 6.89 -8.54
N SER A 19 -32.52 5.60 -8.43
CA SER A 19 -31.17 5.07 -8.30
C SER A 19 -30.33 5.12 -9.60
N ASN A 20 -30.98 5.16 -10.76
CA ASN A 20 -30.28 5.24 -12.04
C ASN A 20 -29.91 6.68 -12.48
N LEU A 21 -30.61 7.70 -11.97
CA LEU A 21 -30.30 9.10 -12.32
C LEU A 21 -29.01 9.60 -11.69
N SER A 22 -28.66 9.11 -10.48
CA SER A 22 -27.44 9.53 -9.80
C SER A 22 -26.16 9.03 -10.47
N ALA A 23 -26.21 7.89 -11.15
CA ALA A 23 -25.06 7.33 -11.86
C ALA A 23 -24.78 8.02 -13.21
N GLN A 24 -25.79 8.62 -13.83
CA GLN A 24 -25.63 9.32 -15.13
C GLN A 24 -24.82 10.62 -15.03
N ASN A 25 -24.72 11.23 -13.84
CA ASN A 25 -23.99 12.48 -13.59
C ASN A 25 -22.73 12.29 -12.72
N TYR A 26 -22.27 11.06 -12.52
CA TYR A 26 -21.05 10.80 -11.75
C TYR A 26 -19.82 10.78 -12.67
N PRO A 27 -18.71 11.44 -12.28
CA PRO A 27 -18.58 12.41 -11.18
C PRO A 27 -18.98 13.84 -11.60
N ASN A 28 -19.59 14.61 -10.70
CA ASN A 28 -19.93 16.02 -10.91
C ASN A 28 -19.23 16.99 -9.94
N LYS A 29 -18.38 16.47 -9.07
CA LYS A 29 -17.54 17.23 -8.12
C LYS A 29 -16.17 16.52 -7.97
N PRO A 30 -15.15 17.20 -7.40
CA PRO A 30 -13.84 16.60 -7.19
C PRO A 30 -13.89 15.33 -6.33
N ILE A 31 -13.03 14.35 -6.67
CA ILE A 31 -12.87 13.09 -5.97
C ILE A 31 -11.62 13.17 -5.09
N LYS A 32 -11.73 12.74 -3.84
CA LYS A 32 -10.64 12.65 -2.89
C LYS A 32 -10.03 11.25 -2.92
N MET A 33 -8.71 11.17 -3.16
CA MET A 33 -7.90 9.97 -2.99
C MET A 33 -7.14 10.08 -1.66
N VAL A 34 -7.56 9.33 -0.65
CA VAL A 34 -6.89 9.28 0.65
C VAL A 34 -5.64 8.42 0.52
N VAL A 35 -4.48 9.00 0.82
CA VAL A 35 -3.19 8.32 0.90
C VAL A 35 -2.84 8.17 2.38
N PRO A 36 -2.84 6.94 2.95
CA PRO A 36 -2.77 6.73 4.39
C PRO A 36 -1.34 6.79 4.96
N TYR A 37 -0.43 7.50 4.28
CA TYR A 37 0.99 7.66 4.64
C TYR A 37 1.44 9.10 4.48
N ALA A 38 2.56 9.45 5.16
CA ALA A 38 3.20 10.76 4.98
C ALA A 38 3.73 10.92 3.55
N ALA A 39 3.80 12.17 3.10
CA ALA A 39 4.35 12.53 1.79
C ALA A 39 5.81 12.07 1.62
N GLY A 40 6.24 11.87 0.37
CA GLY A 40 7.59 11.45 0.01
C GLY A 40 7.84 9.95 0.03
N GLY A 41 6.88 9.13 0.51
CA GLY A 41 6.91 7.68 0.37
C GLY A 41 6.32 7.20 -0.96
N SER A 42 6.50 5.91 -1.28
CA SER A 42 6.06 5.34 -2.57
C SER A 42 4.56 5.48 -2.81
N ALA A 43 3.73 5.41 -1.78
CA ALA A 43 2.29 5.64 -1.93
C ALA A 43 1.97 7.07 -2.43
N ASP A 44 2.68 8.08 -1.95
CA ASP A 44 2.56 9.46 -2.42
C ASP A 44 3.08 9.63 -3.86
N ILE A 45 4.25 9.06 -4.15
CA ILE A 45 4.89 9.10 -5.46
C ILE A 45 3.99 8.46 -6.55
N LEU A 46 3.35 7.35 -6.24
CA LEU A 46 2.50 6.62 -7.19
C LEU A 46 1.08 7.21 -7.29
N SER A 47 0.48 7.62 -6.18
CA SER A 47 -0.91 8.08 -6.17
C SER A 47 -1.13 9.37 -6.95
N ARG A 48 -0.16 10.29 -6.99
CA ARG A 48 -0.29 11.59 -7.65
C ARG A 48 -0.49 11.48 -9.16
N PRO A 49 0.42 10.84 -9.94
CA PRO A 49 0.23 10.72 -11.39
C PRO A 49 -1.02 9.89 -11.73
N ILE A 50 -1.33 8.86 -10.95
CA ILE A 50 -2.53 8.05 -11.14
C ILE A 50 -3.79 8.91 -10.91
N SER A 51 -3.83 9.73 -9.85
CA SER A 51 -4.96 10.62 -9.59
C SER A 51 -5.16 11.64 -10.72
N ILE A 52 -4.08 12.22 -11.25
CA ILE A 52 -4.14 13.16 -12.38
C ILE A 52 -4.74 12.45 -13.61
N ALA A 53 -4.21 11.29 -13.97
CA ALA A 53 -4.68 10.53 -15.13
C ALA A 53 -6.14 10.02 -14.96
N MET A 54 -6.53 9.59 -13.75
CA MET A 54 -7.92 9.29 -13.43
C MET A 54 -8.81 10.52 -13.61
N GLY A 55 -8.36 11.68 -13.16
CA GLY A 55 -9.10 12.93 -13.32
C GLY A 55 -9.35 13.27 -14.79
N GLN A 56 -8.39 13.06 -15.66
CA GLN A 56 -8.53 13.21 -17.11
C GLN A 56 -9.58 12.24 -17.69
N ALA A 57 -9.54 10.96 -17.29
CA ALA A 57 -10.47 9.94 -17.73
C ALA A 57 -11.92 10.17 -17.24
N LEU A 58 -12.07 10.78 -16.06
CA LEU A 58 -13.37 11.05 -15.44
C LEU A 58 -13.95 12.41 -15.81
N GLY A 59 -13.15 13.34 -16.33
CA GLY A 59 -13.57 14.71 -16.59
C GLY A 59 -13.76 15.55 -15.32
N GLN A 60 -13.18 15.11 -14.19
CA GLN A 60 -13.25 15.78 -12.90
C GLN A 60 -11.92 15.66 -12.14
N THR A 61 -11.62 16.66 -11.32
CA THR A 61 -10.37 16.63 -10.51
C THR A 61 -10.38 15.44 -9.54
N VAL A 62 -9.30 14.66 -9.56
CA VAL A 62 -8.97 13.69 -8.50
C VAL A 62 -7.73 14.21 -7.77
N PHE A 63 -7.85 14.48 -6.46
CA PHE A 63 -6.75 15.01 -5.67
C PHE A 63 -6.39 14.10 -4.51
N THR A 64 -5.11 14.09 -4.14
CA THR A 64 -4.59 13.27 -3.03
C THR A 64 -4.69 14.04 -1.70
N GLU A 65 -5.13 13.36 -0.64
CA GLU A 65 -5.12 13.85 0.75
C GLU A 65 -4.35 12.86 1.63
N SER A 66 -3.27 13.32 2.27
CA SER A 66 -2.51 12.47 3.19
C SER A 66 -3.22 12.35 4.54
N ARG A 67 -3.49 11.11 4.99
CA ARG A 67 -4.03 10.77 6.33
C ARG A 67 -3.21 9.69 7.00
N PRO A 68 -1.99 9.99 7.46
CA PRO A 68 -1.06 9.01 7.99
C PRO A 68 -1.42 8.59 9.42
N GLY A 69 -0.95 7.39 9.79
CA GLY A 69 -0.97 6.88 11.15
C GLY A 69 -1.42 5.42 11.26
N ALA A 70 -0.98 4.77 12.32
CA ALA A 70 -1.26 3.35 12.63
C ALA A 70 -1.04 2.40 11.42
N GLY A 71 0.10 2.55 10.70
CA GLY A 71 0.40 1.72 9.52
C GLY A 71 -0.55 1.95 8.32
N GLY A 72 -1.31 3.05 8.31
CA GLY A 72 -2.31 3.35 7.28
C GLY A 72 -3.76 3.11 7.73
N ASN A 73 -3.96 2.49 8.89
CA ASN A 73 -5.30 2.12 9.35
C ASN A 73 -6.20 3.34 9.65
N ILE A 74 -5.63 4.49 10.06
CA ILE A 74 -6.40 5.74 10.28
C ILE A 74 -7.03 6.22 8.96
N GLY A 75 -6.27 6.25 7.88
CA GLY A 75 -6.77 6.63 6.57
C GLY A 75 -7.76 5.61 5.99
N ALA A 76 -7.48 4.32 6.17
CA ALA A 76 -8.36 3.24 5.73
C ALA A 76 -9.72 3.26 6.45
N GLU A 77 -9.72 3.40 7.78
CA GLU A 77 -10.94 3.52 8.59
C GLU A 77 -11.78 4.74 8.19
N PHE A 78 -11.11 5.88 7.95
CA PHE A 78 -11.79 7.09 7.47
C PHE A 78 -12.54 6.84 6.16
N VAL A 79 -11.90 6.15 5.20
CA VAL A 79 -12.56 5.83 3.92
C VAL A 79 -13.68 4.81 4.12
N ALA A 80 -13.45 3.75 4.89
CA ALA A 80 -14.45 2.72 5.18
C ALA A 80 -15.75 3.31 5.77
N LYS A 81 -15.62 4.37 6.58
CA LYS A 81 -16.76 5.09 7.20
C LYS A 81 -17.30 6.27 6.39
N SER A 82 -16.73 6.55 5.23
CA SER A 82 -17.19 7.63 4.35
C SER A 82 -18.45 7.24 3.60
N ALA A 83 -19.16 8.24 3.04
CA ALA A 83 -20.31 7.99 2.18
C ALA A 83 -19.91 7.11 0.98
N PRO A 84 -20.72 6.08 0.62
CA PRO A 84 -20.43 5.18 -0.50
C PRO A 84 -20.83 5.78 -1.85
N ASP A 85 -20.54 7.06 -2.07
CA ASP A 85 -20.93 7.85 -3.24
C ASP A 85 -19.81 7.97 -4.30
N GLY A 86 -18.65 7.31 -4.07
CA GLY A 86 -17.52 7.30 -4.98
C GLY A 86 -16.60 8.52 -4.90
N TYR A 87 -16.88 9.50 -4.04
CA TYR A 87 -16.07 10.73 -3.92
C TYR A 87 -14.96 10.66 -2.87
N THR A 88 -14.86 9.55 -2.15
CA THR A 88 -13.75 9.29 -1.22
C THR A 88 -13.20 7.89 -1.49
N LEU A 89 -11.95 7.83 -1.96
CA LEU A 89 -11.25 6.61 -2.33
C LEU A 89 -10.03 6.43 -1.43
N LEU A 90 -9.57 5.20 -1.27
CA LEU A 90 -8.35 4.83 -0.54
C LEU A 90 -7.29 4.34 -1.52
N PHE A 91 -6.10 4.91 -1.46
CA PHE A 91 -4.90 4.34 -2.07
C PHE A 91 -4.22 3.43 -1.07
N ALA A 92 -4.62 2.17 -1.05
CA ALA A 92 -4.17 1.17 -0.10
C ALA A 92 -2.85 0.51 -0.49
N SER A 93 -2.21 -0.13 0.48
CA SER A 93 -1.03 -0.97 0.28
C SER A 93 -1.15 -2.28 1.07
N LEU A 94 -0.10 -3.10 1.02
CA LEU A 94 0.04 -4.37 1.74
C LEU A 94 -0.42 -4.30 3.21
N SER A 95 -0.24 -3.17 3.89
CA SER A 95 -0.67 -3.03 5.29
C SER A 95 -2.18 -3.24 5.49
N LEU A 96 -3.00 -3.05 4.45
CA LEU A 96 -4.44 -3.33 4.55
C LEU A 96 -4.72 -4.83 4.74
N SER A 97 -3.96 -5.73 4.08
CA SER A 97 -4.03 -7.18 4.30
C SER A 97 -3.48 -7.59 5.66
N THR A 98 -2.31 -7.08 6.00
CA THR A 98 -1.56 -7.52 7.19
C THR A 98 -2.19 -7.03 8.48
N SER A 99 -2.78 -5.84 8.49
CA SER A 99 -3.44 -5.26 9.66
C SER A 99 -4.58 -6.13 10.21
N VAL A 100 -5.24 -6.91 9.36
CA VAL A 100 -6.31 -7.85 9.80
C VAL A 100 -5.80 -8.86 10.83
N SER A 101 -4.54 -9.25 10.73
CA SER A 101 -3.95 -10.27 11.62
C SER A 101 -3.07 -9.70 12.73
N PHE A 102 -2.56 -8.48 12.54
CA PHE A 102 -1.52 -7.92 13.40
C PHE A 102 -1.93 -6.62 14.09
N ALA A 103 -3.14 -6.11 13.87
CA ALA A 103 -3.60 -4.88 14.52
C ALA A 103 -5.00 -5.04 15.11
N LYS A 104 -5.30 -4.27 16.15
CA LYS A 104 -6.67 -4.11 16.65
C LYS A 104 -7.37 -3.04 15.81
N LEU A 105 -8.33 -3.44 14.99
CA LEU A 105 -9.07 -2.56 14.10
C LEU A 105 -10.47 -2.24 14.63
N ASN A 106 -10.98 -1.04 14.35
CA ASN A 106 -12.36 -0.63 14.63
C ASN A 106 -13.25 -0.74 13.37
N PHE A 107 -12.77 -1.41 12.33
CA PHE A 107 -13.45 -1.72 11.08
C PHE A 107 -12.88 -3.03 10.52
N ASP A 108 -13.59 -3.68 9.62
CA ASP A 108 -13.07 -4.86 8.91
C ASP A 108 -12.78 -4.50 7.45
N PRO A 109 -11.50 -4.35 7.06
CA PRO A 109 -11.16 -3.96 5.69
C PRO A 109 -11.64 -4.97 4.64
N ARG A 110 -11.98 -6.20 5.02
CA ARG A 110 -12.48 -7.25 4.10
C ARG A 110 -13.95 -7.05 3.74
N SER A 111 -14.75 -6.46 4.64
CA SER A 111 -16.19 -6.23 4.47
C SER A 111 -16.56 -4.77 4.28
N ASP A 112 -15.81 -3.83 4.89
CA ASP A 112 -16.15 -2.41 4.92
C ASP A 112 -15.55 -1.65 3.74
N LEU A 113 -14.62 -2.27 3.00
CA LEU A 113 -14.01 -1.72 1.80
C LEU A 113 -14.28 -2.61 0.57
N LYS A 114 -14.46 -1.98 -0.57
CA LYS A 114 -14.63 -2.60 -1.87
C LYS A 114 -13.41 -2.33 -2.74
N ALA A 115 -12.77 -3.37 -3.25
CA ALA A 115 -11.68 -3.23 -4.20
C ALA A 115 -12.16 -2.63 -5.52
N ILE A 116 -11.47 -1.60 -6.01
CA ILE A 116 -11.72 -0.95 -7.28
C ILE A 116 -10.73 -1.44 -8.34
N ALA A 117 -9.43 -1.39 -8.06
CA ALA A 117 -8.42 -1.94 -8.97
C ALA A 117 -7.09 -2.14 -8.26
N GLY A 118 -6.33 -3.16 -8.69
CA GLY A 118 -4.91 -3.30 -8.39
C GLY A 118 -4.09 -2.36 -9.27
N ILE A 119 -3.03 -1.79 -8.71
CA ILE A 119 -2.16 -0.84 -9.37
C ILE A 119 -0.83 -1.48 -9.75
N ALA A 120 -0.02 -1.82 -8.75
CA ALA A 120 1.31 -2.36 -8.95
C ALA A 120 1.82 -3.08 -7.70
N THR A 121 2.86 -3.89 -7.89
CA THR A 121 3.72 -4.41 -6.82
C THR A 121 5.11 -3.83 -6.96
N LEU A 122 5.75 -3.57 -5.82
CA LEU A 122 7.12 -3.09 -5.78
C LEU A 122 7.96 -3.97 -4.84
N PRO A 123 9.17 -4.35 -5.23
CA PRO A 123 10.12 -4.98 -4.32
C PRO A 123 10.55 -3.96 -3.26
N SER A 124 10.95 -4.46 -2.10
CA SER A 124 11.57 -3.65 -1.05
C SER A 124 13.08 -3.78 -1.06
N VAL A 125 13.72 -2.75 -0.54
CA VAL A 125 15.18 -2.63 -0.43
C VAL A 125 15.53 -2.46 1.03
N LEU A 126 16.54 -3.18 1.50
CA LEU A 126 17.13 -3.01 2.81
C LEU A 126 18.20 -1.91 2.74
N LEU A 127 17.99 -0.86 3.52
CA LEU A 127 18.73 0.39 3.48
C LEU A 127 19.45 0.65 4.81
N VAL A 128 20.66 1.17 4.71
CA VAL A 128 21.42 1.76 5.83
C VAL A 128 21.86 3.17 5.45
N SER A 129 22.31 3.99 6.42
CA SER A 129 22.89 5.30 6.12
C SER A 129 24.05 5.16 5.13
N GLY A 130 24.19 6.06 4.16
CA GLY A 130 25.33 6.13 3.25
C GLY A 130 26.67 6.30 3.99
N LYS A 131 26.63 6.91 5.18
CA LYS A 131 27.79 7.14 6.06
C LYS A 131 28.07 5.98 7.02
N SER A 132 27.19 4.97 7.09
CA SER A 132 27.35 3.81 7.99
C SER A 132 28.58 2.98 7.67
N ASN A 133 29.19 2.39 8.70
CA ASN A 133 30.21 1.36 8.56
C ASN A 133 29.66 0.02 8.08
N ILE A 134 28.34 -0.18 8.13
CA ILE A 134 27.65 -1.35 7.56
C ILE A 134 27.68 -1.21 6.04
N LYS A 135 28.41 -2.09 5.35
CA LYS A 135 28.59 -2.05 3.89
C LYS A 135 27.76 -3.10 3.16
N ASN A 136 27.41 -4.18 3.85
CA ASN A 136 26.70 -5.33 3.31
C ASN A 136 25.78 -5.94 4.39
N PHE A 137 25.06 -6.99 4.03
CA PHE A 137 24.12 -7.66 4.92
C PHE A 137 24.82 -8.37 6.10
N ASP A 138 25.98 -8.98 5.86
CA ASP A 138 26.73 -9.66 6.93
C ASP A 138 27.22 -8.69 7.99
N ASP A 139 27.64 -7.49 7.60
CA ASP A 139 28.01 -6.42 8.54
C ASP A 139 26.81 -6.05 9.44
N LEU A 140 25.59 -5.94 8.87
CA LEU A 140 24.39 -5.67 9.65
C LEU A 140 24.11 -6.77 10.67
N ILE A 141 24.16 -8.03 10.25
CA ILE A 141 23.91 -9.16 11.16
C ILE A 141 24.98 -9.28 12.22
N ASN A 142 26.24 -9.05 11.86
CA ASN A 142 27.35 -9.03 12.83
C ASN A 142 27.23 -7.89 13.84
N GLU A 143 26.77 -6.72 13.41
CA GLU A 143 26.48 -5.59 14.31
C GLU A 143 25.34 -5.93 15.26
N ALA A 144 24.25 -6.50 14.74
CA ALA A 144 23.09 -6.89 15.54
C ALA A 144 23.37 -7.98 16.58
N LYS A 145 24.43 -8.78 16.40
CA LYS A 145 24.90 -9.75 17.41
C LYS A 145 25.72 -9.12 18.53
N LYS A 146 26.25 -7.92 18.33
CA LYS A 146 27.20 -7.26 19.26
C LYS A 146 26.56 -6.09 20.01
N SER A 147 25.60 -5.42 19.40
CA SER A 147 25.02 -4.18 19.91
C SER A 147 23.52 -4.11 19.69
N ASN A 148 22.86 -3.17 20.38
CA ASN A 148 21.44 -2.90 20.18
C ASN A 148 21.24 -2.19 18.83
N VAL A 149 20.70 -2.93 17.86
CA VAL A 149 20.32 -2.42 16.54
C VAL A 149 18.86 -2.02 16.56
N ASN A 150 18.52 -0.94 15.88
CA ASN A 150 17.15 -0.53 15.66
C ASN A 150 16.81 -0.48 14.17
N PHE A 151 15.53 -0.62 13.86
CA PHE A 151 15.05 -0.47 12.49
C PHE A 151 13.79 0.39 12.43
N ALA A 152 13.71 1.20 11.36
CA ALA A 152 12.52 1.99 11.08
C ALA A 152 11.54 1.23 10.20
N SER A 153 10.26 1.59 10.35
CA SER A 153 9.21 1.21 9.41
C SER A 153 8.33 2.39 9.03
N ALA A 154 7.55 2.22 7.96
CA ALA A 154 6.51 3.17 7.58
C ALA A 154 5.29 3.16 8.52
N GLY A 155 5.38 2.39 9.60
CA GLY A 155 4.37 2.21 10.65
C GLY A 155 4.09 0.73 10.94
N PRO A 156 3.37 0.44 12.01
CA PRO A 156 2.98 -0.91 12.38
C PRO A 156 2.31 -1.64 11.21
N THR A 157 2.52 -2.94 11.10
CA THR A 157 1.93 -3.84 10.10
C THR A 157 2.29 -3.56 8.63
N THR A 158 3.08 -2.53 8.32
CA THR A 158 3.58 -2.29 6.96
C THR A 158 4.60 -3.35 6.53
N GLY A 159 4.82 -3.52 5.22
CA GLY A 159 5.84 -4.44 4.70
C GLY A 159 7.22 -4.19 5.32
N SER A 160 7.61 -2.92 5.50
CA SER A 160 8.88 -2.56 6.14
C SER A 160 8.99 -3.03 7.59
N HIS A 161 7.88 -3.01 8.37
CA HIS A 161 7.85 -3.59 9.71
C HIS A 161 8.01 -5.12 9.66
N LEU A 162 7.18 -5.79 8.85
CA LEU A 162 7.18 -7.25 8.74
C LEU A 162 8.52 -7.80 8.30
N PHE A 163 9.19 -7.16 7.34
CA PHE A 163 10.52 -7.58 6.88
C PHE A 163 11.58 -7.37 7.96
N GLY A 164 11.51 -6.30 8.75
CA GLY A 164 12.37 -6.08 9.90
C GLY A 164 12.22 -7.18 10.94
N GLU A 165 10.99 -7.53 11.32
CA GLU A 165 10.70 -8.61 12.25
C GLU A 165 11.12 -9.98 11.71
N LEU A 166 10.99 -10.24 10.40
CA LEU A 166 11.49 -11.46 9.77
C LEU A 166 13.01 -11.57 9.86
N ILE A 167 13.75 -10.48 9.60
CA ILE A 167 15.22 -10.48 9.76
C ILE A 167 15.57 -10.74 11.24
N LYS A 168 14.97 -10.02 12.17
CA LYS A 168 15.16 -10.21 13.62
C LYS A 168 14.94 -11.67 14.01
N SER A 169 13.83 -12.26 13.63
CA SER A 169 13.47 -13.65 13.95
C SER A 169 14.48 -14.65 13.38
N ARG A 170 14.84 -14.51 12.10
CA ARG A 170 15.72 -15.47 11.41
C ARG A 170 17.18 -15.37 11.80
N SER A 171 17.65 -14.15 12.07
CA SER A 171 19.01 -13.92 12.55
C SER A 171 19.17 -14.25 14.04
N LYS A 172 18.06 -14.47 14.77
CA LYS A 172 18.03 -14.69 16.22
C LYS A 172 18.75 -13.57 16.98
N THR A 173 18.56 -12.34 16.54
CA THR A 173 19.15 -11.14 17.14
C THR A 173 18.04 -10.30 17.78
N ASP A 174 18.40 -9.44 18.72
CA ASP A 174 17.46 -8.46 19.26
C ASP A 174 17.59 -7.13 18.51
N MET A 175 16.46 -6.64 17.98
CA MET A 175 16.40 -5.41 17.21
C MET A 175 15.15 -4.62 17.62
N ALA A 176 15.32 -3.34 17.94
CA ALA A 176 14.22 -2.48 18.35
C ALA A 176 13.49 -1.90 17.13
N HIS A 177 12.18 -2.04 17.08
CA HIS A 177 11.37 -1.42 16.05
C HIS A 177 11.00 0.03 16.39
N ILE A 178 11.22 0.95 15.46
CA ILE A 178 10.87 2.38 15.56
C ILE A 178 9.85 2.73 14.46
N PRO A 179 8.56 2.86 14.81
CA PRO A 179 7.53 3.16 13.83
C PRO A 179 7.48 4.65 13.44
N TYR A 180 7.33 4.92 12.14
CA TYR A 180 7.09 6.25 11.58
C TYR A 180 5.71 6.31 10.90
N LYS A 181 5.25 7.52 10.54
CA LYS A 181 3.97 7.73 9.82
C LYS A 181 4.12 7.60 8.29
N GLY A 182 5.06 6.76 7.82
CA GLY A 182 5.44 6.55 6.43
C GLY A 182 6.95 6.61 6.27
N SER A 183 7.51 5.97 5.23
CA SER A 183 8.96 5.90 5.01
C SER A 183 9.59 7.28 4.78
N GLY A 184 8.88 8.21 4.15
CA GLY A 184 9.35 9.58 3.96
C GLY A 184 9.73 10.28 5.29
N ALA A 185 9.02 9.99 6.39
CA ALA A 185 9.31 10.53 7.71
C ALA A 185 10.52 9.87 8.39
N ALA A 186 10.91 8.65 7.99
CA ALA A 186 12.03 7.92 8.58
C ALA A 186 13.39 8.29 7.96
N TYR A 187 13.43 8.76 6.73
CA TYR A 187 14.68 9.05 6.01
C TYR A 187 15.63 10.02 6.73
N PRO A 188 15.17 11.14 7.32
CA PRO A 188 16.07 12.04 8.04
C PRO A 188 16.84 11.34 9.17
N ASP A 189 16.20 10.41 9.88
CA ASP A 189 16.81 9.67 10.99
C ASP A 189 17.71 8.54 10.50
N LEU A 190 17.37 7.87 9.41
CA LEU A 190 18.21 6.88 8.75
C LEU A 190 19.51 7.53 8.21
N ILE A 191 19.38 8.65 7.49
CA ILE A 191 20.51 9.38 6.89
C ILE A 191 21.45 9.90 7.98
N ALA A 192 20.90 10.38 9.10
CA ALA A 192 21.65 10.85 10.26
C ALA A 192 22.28 9.73 11.09
N GLY A 193 21.96 8.45 10.82
CA GLY A 193 22.46 7.29 11.56
C GLY A 193 21.76 7.06 12.92
N ARG A 194 20.65 7.75 13.22
CA ARG A 194 19.82 7.48 14.41
C ARG A 194 19.04 6.16 14.29
N ILE A 195 18.74 5.76 13.09
CA ILE A 195 18.20 4.45 12.72
C ILE A 195 19.29 3.67 12.01
N THR A 196 19.49 2.41 12.44
CA THR A 196 20.52 1.53 11.88
C THR A 196 20.16 1.09 10.47
N PHE A 197 18.92 0.61 10.27
CA PHE A 197 18.43 0.18 8.96
C PHE A 197 16.93 0.38 8.83
N MET A 198 16.44 0.30 7.59
CA MET A 198 15.02 0.17 7.31
C MET A 198 14.81 -0.58 5.99
N PHE A 199 13.68 -1.26 5.88
CA PHE A 199 13.16 -1.66 4.58
C PHE A 199 12.29 -0.55 4.01
N ASP A 200 12.46 -0.27 2.74
CA ASP A 200 11.54 0.60 2.02
C ASP A 200 11.31 0.06 0.60
N VAL A 201 10.18 0.43 0.01
CA VAL A 201 9.89 0.03 -1.36
C VAL A 201 10.79 0.77 -2.36
N MET A 202 11.12 0.12 -3.47
CA MET A 202 12.06 0.60 -4.48
C MET A 202 11.75 2.04 -4.94
N GLY A 203 10.48 2.42 -5.03
CA GLY A 203 10.05 3.72 -5.50
C GLY A 203 10.58 4.91 -4.71
N SER A 204 10.56 4.84 -3.38
CA SER A 204 11.11 5.87 -2.49
C SER A 204 12.61 5.65 -2.22
N ALA A 205 13.07 4.39 -2.24
CA ALA A 205 14.46 4.05 -1.94
C ALA A 205 15.45 4.49 -3.04
N LEU A 206 15.11 4.25 -4.29
CA LEU A 206 16.03 4.42 -5.43
C LEU A 206 16.61 5.83 -5.57
N PRO A 207 15.84 6.92 -5.44
CA PRO A 207 16.40 8.28 -5.48
C PRO A 207 17.41 8.53 -4.36
N GLN A 208 17.15 8.02 -3.15
CA GLN A 208 18.03 8.18 -1.99
C GLN A 208 19.31 7.37 -2.10
N VAL A 209 19.23 6.17 -2.71
CA VAL A 209 20.42 5.35 -3.04
C VAL A 209 21.27 6.04 -4.11
N LYS A 210 20.65 6.54 -5.20
CA LYS A 210 21.35 7.25 -6.28
C LYS A 210 22.05 8.52 -5.81
N SER A 211 21.47 9.22 -4.82
CA SER A 211 22.11 10.42 -4.24
C SER A 211 23.22 10.09 -3.22
N GLY A 212 23.43 8.81 -2.88
CA GLY A 212 24.41 8.37 -1.89
C GLY A 212 24.03 8.65 -0.43
N GLN A 213 22.82 9.17 -0.18
CA GLN A 213 22.35 9.46 1.18
C GLN A 213 22.13 8.17 2.00
N VAL A 214 21.68 7.11 1.32
CA VAL A 214 21.58 5.77 1.90
C VAL A 214 22.26 4.75 0.99
N ARG A 215 22.57 3.59 1.55
CA ARG A 215 23.13 2.43 0.84
C ARG A 215 22.12 1.29 0.85
N ALA A 216 21.87 0.70 -0.32
CA ALA A 216 21.15 -0.54 -0.46
C ALA A 216 22.09 -1.72 -0.18
N ILE A 217 21.70 -2.65 0.69
CA ILE A 217 22.51 -3.82 1.06
C ILE A 217 21.83 -5.16 0.75
N ALA A 218 20.53 -5.17 0.48
CA ALA A 218 19.79 -6.31 -0.03
C ALA A 218 18.48 -5.88 -0.68
N VAL A 219 17.89 -6.73 -1.53
CA VAL A 219 16.53 -6.58 -2.07
C VAL A 219 15.66 -7.79 -1.73
N THR A 220 14.33 -7.59 -1.64
CA THR A 220 13.38 -8.66 -1.31
C THR A 220 12.92 -9.46 -2.52
N SER A 221 13.16 -8.98 -3.74
CA SER A 221 12.76 -9.67 -4.97
C SER A 221 13.48 -11.01 -5.14
N THR A 222 12.88 -11.92 -5.92
CA THR A 222 13.47 -13.24 -6.24
C THR A 222 14.72 -13.13 -7.11
N LYS A 223 14.85 -12.03 -7.88
CA LYS A 223 16.02 -11.71 -8.71
C LYS A 223 16.51 -10.30 -8.32
N ARG A 224 17.80 -10.05 -8.56
CA ARG A 224 18.38 -8.70 -8.41
C ARG A 224 17.64 -7.70 -9.28
N SER A 225 17.47 -6.50 -8.76
CA SER A 225 16.88 -5.40 -9.52
C SER A 225 17.84 -4.91 -10.61
N SER A 226 17.32 -4.69 -11.83
CA SER A 226 18.10 -4.07 -12.90
C SER A 226 18.56 -2.63 -12.58
N ALA A 227 17.87 -1.97 -11.65
CA ALA A 227 18.28 -0.65 -11.16
C ALA A 227 19.39 -0.71 -10.10
N LEU A 228 19.62 -1.88 -9.47
CA LEU A 228 20.61 -2.12 -8.43
C LEU A 228 21.28 -3.50 -8.66
N PRO A 229 22.00 -3.71 -9.78
CA PRO A 229 22.47 -5.04 -10.18
C PRO A 229 23.53 -5.64 -9.23
N ASP A 230 24.24 -4.80 -8.49
CA ASP A 230 25.26 -5.23 -7.53
C ASP A 230 24.68 -5.56 -6.15
N VAL A 231 23.40 -5.24 -5.90
CA VAL A 231 22.74 -5.50 -4.62
C VAL A 231 22.15 -6.89 -4.63
N PRO A 232 22.57 -7.80 -3.72
CA PRO A 232 22.07 -9.17 -3.69
C PRO A 232 20.61 -9.24 -3.22
N THR A 233 19.94 -10.33 -3.57
CA THR A 233 18.63 -10.66 -2.98
C THR A 233 18.83 -11.30 -1.60
N LEU A 234 17.84 -11.17 -0.71
CA LEU A 234 17.85 -11.85 0.58
C LEU A 234 17.89 -13.36 0.41
N ASN A 235 17.34 -13.90 -0.68
CA ASN A 235 17.42 -15.32 -0.99
C ASN A 235 18.86 -15.76 -1.28
N GLU A 236 19.64 -15.00 -2.07
CA GLU A 236 21.07 -15.24 -2.31
C GLU A 236 21.90 -15.22 -1.01
N LEU A 237 21.46 -14.43 -0.02
CA LEU A 237 22.08 -14.28 1.29
C LEU A 237 21.65 -15.36 2.32
N GLY A 238 20.88 -16.37 1.88
CA GLY A 238 20.41 -17.47 2.74
C GLY A 238 19.17 -17.14 3.58
N TYR A 239 18.46 -16.06 3.24
CA TYR A 239 17.20 -15.63 3.89
C TYR A 239 16.02 -15.76 2.90
N PRO A 240 15.50 -16.99 2.64
CA PRO A 240 14.38 -17.18 1.72
C PRO A 240 13.05 -16.67 2.29
N GLY A 241 12.03 -16.51 1.41
CA GLY A 241 10.66 -16.15 1.81
C GLY A 241 10.44 -14.66 2.06
N PHE A 242 11.28 -13.80 1.46
CA PHE A 242 11.11 -12.36 1.38
C PHE A 242 10.53 -11.89 0.03
N ASP A 243 10.16 -12.81 -0.85
CA ASP A 243 9.60 -12.57 -2.18
C ASP A 243 8.18 -11.98 -2.16
N VAL A 244 7.88 -11.23 -1.14
CA VAL A 244 6.61 -10.52 -0.97
C VAL A 244 6.83 -9.06 -1.31
N GLY A 245 6.39 -8.66 -2.50
CA GLY A 245 6.36 -7.25 -2.87
C GLY A 245 5.29 -6.48 -2.09
N THR A 246 5.52 -5.19 -1.86
CA THR A 246 4.46 -4.29 -1.38
C THR A 246 3.55 -3.96 -2.55
N TRP A 247 2.30 -4.39 -2.47
CA TRP A 247 1.30 -4.04 -3.47
C TRP A 247 0.61 -2.71 -3.15
N PHE A 248 0.07 -2.08 -4.19
CA PHE A 248 -0.80 -0.90 -4.11
C PHE A 248 -2.09 -1.14 -4.90
N GLY A 249 -3.18 -0.59 -4.40
CA GLY A 249 -4.49 -0.68 -5.03
C GLY A 249 -5.45 0.38 -4.54
N ILE A 250 -6.55 0.56 -5.27
CA ILE A 250 -7.59 1.53 -4.94
C ILE A 250 -8.81 0.80 -4.39
N PHE A 251 -9.36 1.35 -3.30
CA PHE A 251 -10.57 0.87 -2.64
C PHE A 251 -11.55 2.02 -2.44
N ALA A 252 -12.82 1.66 -2.25
CA ALA A 252 -13.92 2.56 -1.88
C ALA A 252 -14.71 1.96 -0.71
N PRO A 253 -15.62 2.69 -0.06
CA PRO A 253 -16.57 2.11 0.91
C PRO A 253 -17.36 0.96 0.28
N SER A 254 -17.61 -0.13 1.03
CA SER A 254 -18.15 -1.38 0.47
C SER A 254 -19.51 -1.26 -0.19
N ALA A 255 -20.37 -0.34 0.30
CA ALA A 255 -21.72 -0.13 -0.23
C ALA A 255 -21.77 0.76 -1.49
N ILE A 256 -20.63 1.00 -2.18
CA ILE A 256 -20.59 1.80 -3.40
C ILE A 256 -21.50 1.20 -4.48
N PRO A 257 -22.34 2.00 -5.19
CA PRO A 257 -23.16 1.53 -6.29
C PRO A 257 -22.32 0.93 -7.43
N THR A 258 -22.75 -0.19 -7.98
CA THR A 258 -22.03 -0.93 -9.04
C THR A 258 -21.69 -0.04 -10.25
N ALA A 259 -22.61 0.84 -10.67
CA ALA A 259 -22.37 1.73 -11.81
C ALA A 259 -21.22 2.72 -11.53
N ILE A 260 -21.10 3.23 -10.30
CA ILE A 260 -19.99 4.10 -9.87
C ILE A 260 -18.69 3.29 -9.77
N GLN A 261 -18.75 2.09 -9.20
CA GLN A 261 -17.59 1.17 -9.12
C GLN A 261 -17.04 0.93 -10.54
N ASN A 262 -17.86 0.53 -11.50
CA ASN A 262 -17.45 0.26 -12.88
C ASN A 262 -16.79 1.49 -13.53
N ARG A 263 -17.37 2.69 -13.32
CA ARG A 263 -16.80 3.94 -13.84
C ARG A 263 -15.43 4.26 -13.25
N LEU A 264 -15.23 3.99 -11.96
CA LEU A 264 -13.93 4.14 -11.31
C LEU A 264 -12.92 3.09 -11.79
N GLU A 265 -13.32 1.82 -11.93
CA GLU A 265 -12.48 0.75 -12.49
C GLU A 265 -11.96 1.13 -13.89
N GLU A 266 -12.85 1.57 -14.77
CA GLU A 266 -12.48 2.03 -16.11
C GLU A 266 -11.48 3.19 -16.06
N ALA A 267 -11.70 4.16 -15.18
CA ALA A 267 -10.82 5.32 -15.05
C ALA A 267 -9.43 4.93 -14.52
N VAL A 268 -9.35 4.01 -13.55
CA VAL A 268 -8.05 3.50 -13.06
C VAL A 268 -7.32 2.75 -14.16
N LEU A 269 -8.00 1.84 -14.89
CA LEU A 269 -7.36 1.09 -15.98
C LEU A 269 -6.91 2.00 -17.12
N ALA A 270 -7.70 3.01 -17.45
CA ALA A 270 -7.30 4.03 -18.43
C ALA A 270 -6.05 4.80 -17.95
N ALA A 271 -6.02 5.21 -16.68
CA ALA A 271 -4.88 5.90 -16.08
C ALA A 271 -3.59 5.06 -16.14
N LEU A 272 -3.66 3.76 -15.84
CA LEU A 272 -2.52 2.84 -15.88
C LEU A 272 -1.95 2.63 -17.31
N ASN A 273 -2.72 2.94 -18.33
CA ASN A 273 -2.30 2.85 -19.73
C ASN A 273 -1.79 4.18 -20.30
N THR A 274 -1.73 5.27 -19.52
CA THR A 274 -1.16 6.54 -19.99
C THR A 274 0.35 6.47 -19.98
N PRO A 275 1.03 7.10 -20.96
CA PRO A 275 2.49 7.12 -21.03
C PRO A 275 3.14 7.66 -19.74
N GLU A 276 2.54 8.67 -19.13
CA GLU A 276 3.02 9.30 -17.89
C GLU A 276 3.02 8.31 -16.72
N VAL A 277 1.94 7.55 -16.55
CA VAL A 277 1.84 6.54 -15.46
C VAL A 277 2.75 5.34 -15.76
N ILE A 278 2.81 4.86 -17.00
CA ILE A 278 3.72 3.77 -17.41
C ILE A 278 5.16 4.15 -17.11
N ASN A 279 5.60 5.34 -17.53
CA ASN A 279 6.96 5.84 -17.29
C ASN A 279 7.23 6.00 -15.78
N GLN A 280 6.24 6.49 -15.02
CA GLN A 280 6.38 6.62 -13.57
C GLN A 280 6.53 5.25 -12.89
N LEU A 281 5.71 4.27 -13.24
CA LEU A 281 5.81 2.90 -12.71
C LEU A 281 7.18 2.28 -13.04
N ALA A 282 7.62 2.42 -14.28
CA ALA A 282 8.95 1.94 -14.71
C ALA A 282 10.10 2.62 -13.95
N SER A 283 10.02 3.94 -13.73
CA SER A 283 11.06 4.71 -13.02
C SER A 283 11.28 4.28 -11.57
N VAL A 284 10.27 3.69 -10.96
CA VAL A 284 10.28 3.19 -9.57
C VAL A 284 10.36 1.66 -9.48
N MET A 285 10.60 0.99 -10.60
CA MET A 285 10.65 -0.49 -10.70
C MET A 285 9.37 -1.17 -10.22
N ALA A 286 8.23 -0.52 -10.42
CA ALA A 286 6.93 -1.08 -10.11
C ALA A 286 6.49 -2.04 -11.22
N GLU A 287 6.06 -3.23 -10.83
CA GLU A 287 5.43 -4.20 -11.73
C GLU A 287 3.92 -3.94 -11.75
N PRO A 288 3.35 -3.51 -12.90
CA PRO A 288 1.92 -3.26 -13.00
C PRO A 288 1.09 -4.52 -12.68
N VAL A 289 0.04 -4.35 -11.89
CA VAL A 289 -0.94 -5.41 -11.59
C VAL A 289 -2.35 -4.89 -11.96
N PRO A 290 -2.66 -4.72 -13.26
CA PRO A 290 -3.92 -4.11 -13.72
C PRO A 290 -5.09 -5.09 -13.56
N ARG A 291 -5.45 -5.45 -12.32
CA ARG A 291 -6.58 -6.32 -12.01
C ARG A 291 -7.82 -5.47 -11.75
N LYS A 292 -8.93 -5.84 -12.37
CA LYS A 292 -10.25 -5.24 -12.09
C LYS A 292 -10.72 -5.59 -10.68
N GLY A 293 -11.65 -4.81 -10.14
CA GLY A 293 -12.08 -4.87 -8.76
C GLY A 293 -12.41 -6.26 -8.23
N ALA A 294 -13.18 -7.06 -8.98
CA ALA A 294 -13.54 -8.42 -8.55
C ALA A 294 -12.31 -9.35 -8.46
N ASP A 295 -11.40 -9.30 -9.43
CA ASP A 295 -10.18 -10.11 -9.46
C ASP A 295 -9.18 -9.62 -8.43
N PHE A 296 -9.05 -8.31 -8.29
CA PHE A 296 -8.21 -7.71 -7.29
C PHE A 296 -8.73 -7.98 -5.87
N GLY A 297 -10.04 -7.93 -5.67
CA GLY A 297 -10.68 -8.23 -4.39
C GLY A 297 -10.45 -9.68 -3.96
N ARG A 298 -10.56 -10.66 -4.87
CA ARG A 298 -10.21 -12.06 -4.56
C ARG A 298 -8.75 -12.20 -4.17
N TRP A 299 -7.86 -11.65 -4.96
CA TRP A 299 -6.43 -11.70 -4.68
C TRP A 299 -6.07 -11.01 -3.35
N TYR A 300 -6.71 -9.88 -3.02
CA TYR A 300 -6.55 -9.19 -1.73
C TYR A 300 -6.96 -10.08 -0.55
N LEU A 301 -8.07 -10.82 -0.67
CA LEU A 301 -8.53 -11.75 0.37
C LEU A 301 -7.55 -12.93 0.53
N GLU A 302 -7.06 -13.50 -0.58
CA GLU A 302 -6.05 -14.55 -0.56
C GLU A 302 -4.74 -14.08 0.09
N ASP A 303 -4.30 -12.86 -0.22
CA ASP A 303 -3.13 -12.24 0.43
C ASP A 303 -3.37 -12.06 1.94
N THR A 304 -4.56 -11.61 2.34
CA THR A 304 -4.95 -11.46 3.75
C THR A 304 -4.91 -12.80 4.49
N GLU A 305 -5.41 -13.89 3.88
CA GLU A 305 -5.37 -15.24 4.45
C GLU A 305 -3.95 -15.78 4.58
N LYS A 306 -3.09 -15.52 3.58
CA LYS A 306 -1.66 -15.86 3.63
C LYS A 306 -0.99 -15.24 4.87
N TRP A 307 -1.24 -13.96 5.13
CA TRP A 307 -0.68 -13.27 6.30
C TRP A 307 -1.28 -13.77 7.62
N ALA A 308 -2.57 -14.10 7.64
CA ALA A 308 -3.21 -14.71 8.81
C ALA A 308 -2.60 -16.08 9.16
N LYS A 309 -2.24 -16.88 8.15
CA LYS A 309 -1.54 -18.16 8.34
C LYS A 309 -0.15 -17.95 8.93
N LEU A 310 0.65 -17.01 8.37
CA LEU A 310 1.99 -16.70 8.88
C LEU A 310 1.97 -16.17 10.32
N ALA A 311 0.94 -15.40 10.70
CA ALA A 311 0.73 -14.93 12.06
C ALA A 311 0.46 -16.10 13.03
N LYS A 312 -0.43 -17.03 12.66
CA LYS A 312 -0.75 -18.23 13.47
C LYS A 312 0.43 -19.17 13.65
N GLU A 313 1.26 -19.33 12.63
CA GLU A 313 2.47 -20.14 12.66
C GLU A 313 3.61 -19.52 13.48
N GLY A 314 3.44 -18.27 13.93
CA GLY A 314 4.46 -17.53 14.68
C GLY A 314 5.69 -17.18 13.84
N ALA A 315 5.59 -17.26 12.51
CA ALA A 315 6.67 -16.92 11.59
C ALA A 315 7.01 -15.41 11.66
N VAL A 316 6.03 -14.58 11.97
CA VAL A 316 6.16 -13.15 12.25
C VAL A 316 5.46 -12.86 13.57
N LYS A 317 6.17 -12.28 14.51
CA LYS A 317 5.60 -11.78 15.77
C LYS A 317 5.73 -10.26 15.76
N ILE A 318 4.60 -9.58 15.77
CA ILE A 318 4.57 -8.14 16.00
C ILE A 318 4.30 -7.96 17.49
N SER A 319 5.29 -7.48 18.23
CA SER A 319 5.09 -7.02 19.61
C SER A 319 4.48 -5.62 19.57
N ASP A 320 3.44 -5.41 20.38
CA ASP A 320 2.81 -4.10 20.59
C ASP A 320 3.81 -3.08 21.13
#